data_654ef0221c9f3becf2260e0a5e1c0858
#
_entry.id   654ef0221c9f3becf2260e0a5e1c0858
#
_cell.length_a   1.000
_cell.length_b   1.000
_cell.length_c   1.000
_cell.angle_alpha   90.00
_cell.angle_beta   90.00
_cell.angle_gamma   90.00
#
_symmetry.space_group_name_H-M   'P 1'
#
loop_
_entity.id
_entity.type
_entity.pdbx_description
1 polymer ?
#
loop_
_entity_poly.entity_id
_entity_poly.type
_entity_poly.pdbx_seq_one_letter_code
_entity_poly.pdbx_strand_id
1 'polypeptide(L)'
;VGVIVVSGLSTGVGKTTAAAAIVAVLKARGRDVVPVKVARLQGSLKDPHAGDIGTIERLTGIRGLDLSDDPNPLQRVRELVAEGKTVVVEGSGALSIPLLANKTIADIAAELGAPLVVVSGMAEGAVSLAVQAVRFARMCGADVVGVVGGKLPSNADLRTRLKLMEVSNSTGVDFFGSLPDGIGASEPEAFWRYIKTVTLPPSW
;
A
#
# COMPACT_ATOMS: atom_id res chain seq x y z
N VAL A 1 -4.16 -15.43 -0.96
CA VAL A 1 -4.08 -14.38 0.06
C VAL A 1 -5.45 -13.76 0.30
N GLY A 2 -5.88 -13.64 1.56
CA GLY A 2 -7.18 -13.03 1.92
C GLY A 2 -7.06 -11.53 2.21
N VAL A 3 -5.97 -11.11 2.88
CA VAL A 3 -5.68 -9.70 3.20
C VAL A 3 -4.27 -9.35 2.75
N ILE A 4 -4.10 -8.13 2.26
CA ILE A 4 -2.80 -7.51 1.99
C ILE A 4 -2.83 -6.13 2.63
N VAL A 5 -1.81 -5.76 3.39
CA VAL A 5 -1.70 -4.43 3.99
C VAL A 5 -0.67 -3.61 3.23
N VAL A 6 -1.01 -2.36 2.92
CA VAL A 6 -0.12 -1.41 2.24
C VAL A 6 0.16 -0.23 3.15
N SER A 7 1.42 0.06 3.37
CA SER A 7 1.88 1.22 4.13
C SER A 7 3.06 1.90 3.43
N GLY A 8 3.53 3.00 3.95
CA GLY A 8 4.63 3.74 3.35
C GLY A 8 5.58 4.33 4.37
N LEU A 9 6.79 4.68 3.91
CA LEU A 9 7.83 5.29 4.74
C LEU A 9 7.45 6.68 5.25
N SER A 10 6.57 7.38 4.50
CA SER A 10 6.13 8.74 4.84
C SER A 10 4.78 9.07 4.23
N THR A 11 4.20 10.18 4.67
CA THR A 11 3.04 10.78 4.01
C THR A 11 3.43 11.24 2.60
N GLY A 12 2.52 11.07 1.64
CA GLY A 12 2.75 11.51 0.25
C GLY A 12 3.71 10.66 -0.58
N VAL A 13 4.21 9.53 -0.07
CA VAL A 13 5.14 8.63 -0.77
C VAL A 13 4.51 7.85 -1.94
N GLY A 14 3.18 7.90 -2.09
CA GLY A 14 2.45 7.18 -3.15
C GLY A 14 1.74 5.90 -2.69
N LYS A 15 1.42 5.79 -1.39
CA LYS A 15 0.70 4.62 -0.83
C LYS A 15 -0.58 4.29 -1.57
N THR A 16 -1.46 5.28 -1.72
CA THR A 16 -2.76 5.12 -2.37
C THR A 16 -2.63 4.66 -3.82
N THR A 17 -1.66 5.22 -4.54
CA THR A 17 -1.35 4.81 -5.91
C THR A 17 -0.81 3.37 -5.97
N ALA A 18 0.04 2.98 -5.00
CA ALA A 18 0.54 1.62 -4.90
C ALA A 18 -0.57 0.64 -4.50
N ALA A 19 -1.45 1.00 -3.58
CA ALA A 19 -2.63 0.21 -3.23
C ALA A 19 -3.54 0.02 -4.45
N ALA A 20 -3.80 1.09 -5.22
CA ALA A 20 -4.55 1.00 -6.48
C ALA A 20 -3.89 0.04 -7.48
N ALA A 21 -2.57 0.08 -7.63
CA ALA A 21 -1.84 -0.81 -8.52
C ALA A 21 -1.96 -2.28 -8.08
N ILE A 22 -1.84 -2.57 -6.79
CA ILE A 22 -2.03 -3.92 -6.23
C ILE A 22 -3.47 -4.39 -6.48
N VAL A 23 -4.47 -3.54 -6.21
CA VAL A 23 -5.89 -3.83 -6.48
C VAL A 23 -6.11 -4.17 -7.97
N ALA A 24 -5.56 -3.37 -8.88
CA ALA A 24 -5.69 -3.59 -10.32
C ALA A 24 -5.01 -4.89 -10.78
N VAL A 25 -3.81 -5.21 -10.28
CA VAL A 25 -3.11 -6.47 -10.60
C VAL A 25 -3.91 -7.67 -10.10
N LEU A 26 -4.42 -7.64 -8.88
CA LEU A 26 -5.23 -8.72 -8.31
C LEU A 26 -6.54 -8.90 -9.09
N LYS A 27 -7.20 -7.80 -9.47
CA LYS A 27 -8.39 -7.82 -10.32
C LYS A 27 -8.11 -8.46 -11.68
N ALA A 28 -6.98 -8.10 -12.30
CA ALA A 28 -6.55 -8.69 -13.58
C ALA A 28 -6.27 -10.21 -13.47
N ARG A 29 -5.96 -10.70 -12.26
CA ARG A 29 -5.81 -12.13 -11.94
C ARG A 29 -7.14 -12.83 -11.61
N GLY A 30 -8.27 -12.14 -11.74
CA GLY A 30 -9.61 -12.69 -11.47
C GLY A 30 -10.00 -12.72 -9.99
N ARG A 31 -9.27 -12.01 -9.11
CA ARG A 31 -9.64 -11.91 -7.69
C ARG A 31 -10.86 -10.98 -7.50
N ASP A 32 -11.69 -11.31 -6.53
CA ASP A 32 -12.74 -10.41 -6.05
C ASP A 32 -12.16 -9.50 -4.97
N VAL A 33 -11.72 -8.30 -5.39
CA VAL A 33 -10.90 -7.40 -4.57
C VAL A 33 -11.74 -6.28 -3.98
N VAL A 34 -11.51 -5.99 -2.69
CA VAL A 34 -12.09 -4.84 -1.99
C VAL A 34 -10.96 -4.01 -1.35
N PRO A 35 -10.70 -2.79 -1.85
CA PRO A 35 -9.82 -1.86 -1.15
C PRO A 35 -10.51 -1.29 0.09
N VAL A 36 -9.79 -1.22 1.20
CA VAL A 36 -10.33 -0.80 2.50
C VAL A 36 -9.39 0.22 3.16
N LYS A 37 -9.96 1.32 3.62
CA LYS A 37 -9.31 2.27 4.52
C LYS A 37 -9.73 1.96 5.95
N VAL A 38 -8.80 1.53 6.80
CA VAL A 38 -9.15 1.13 8.19
C VAL A 38 -9.05 2.27 9.20
N ALA A 39 -8.26 3.31 8.92
CA ALA A 39 -8.10 4.45 9.82
C ALA A 39 -7.60 5.68 9.08
N ARG A 40 -7.91 6.86 9.64
CA ARG A 40 -7.39 8.17 9.21
C ARG A 40 -6.50 8.76 10.31
N LEU A 41 -5.57 9.63 9.91
CA LEU A 41 -4.89 10.48 10.89
C LEU A 41 -5.89 11.42 11.55
N GLN A 42 -5.72 11.68 12.84
CA GLN A 42 -6.54 12.66 13.55
C GLN A 42 -6.45 14.03 12.85
N GLY A 43 -7.61 14.67 12.65
CA GLY A 43 -7.71 15.98 11.99
C GLY A 43 -7.75 15.95 10.46
N SER A 44 -7.68 14.79 9.82
CA SER A 44 -7.92 14.72 8.37
C SER A 44 -9.39 14.89 8.03
N LEU A 45 -9.66 15.74 7.04
CA LEU A 45 -11.03 15.99 6.57
C LEU A 45 -11.61 14.73 5.89
N LYS A 46 -12.90 14.52 6.08
CA LYS A 46 -13.69 13.56 5.31
C LYS A 46 -13.92 14.13 3.91
N ASP A 47 -13.34 13.51 2.91
CA ASP A 47 -13.77 13.69 1.54
C ASP A 47 -13.99 12.30 0.92
N PRO A 48 -15.25 11.87 0.81
CA PRO A 48 -15.58 10.54 0.30
C PRO A 48 -15.23 10.36 -1.18
N HIS A 49 -15.04 11.46 -1.93
CA HIS A 49 -14.72 11.40 -3.36
C HIS A 49 -13.28 11.76 -3.70
N ALA A 50 -12.58 12.50 -2.84
CA ALA A 50 -11.18 12.90 -3.02
C ALA A 50 -10.22 12.18 -2.07
N GLY A 51 -10.73 11.32 -1.19
CA GLY A 51 -9.91 10.49 -0.29
C GLY A 51 -9.20 9.34 -1.01
N ASP A 52 -8.43 8.57 -0.22
CA ASP A 52 -7.63 7.45 -0.74
C ASP A 52 -8.52 6.41 -1.47
N ILE A 53 -9.69 6.07 -0.90
CA ILE A 53 -10.64 5.13 -1.51
C ILE A 53 -11.21 5.68 -2.82
N GLY A 54 -11.60 6.95 -2.86
CA GLY A 54 -12.08 7.59 -4.09
C GLY A 54 -11.02 7.60 -5.20
N THR A 55 -9.74 7.80 -4.83
CA THR A 55 -8.61 7.70 -5.77
C THR A 55 -8.46 6.29 -6.32
N ILE A 56 -8.53 5.26 -5.47
CA ILE A 56 -8.45 3.86 -5.90
C ILE A 56 -9.62 3.52 -6.83
N GLU A 57 -10.85 3.91 -6.45
CA GLU A 57 -12.04 3.68 -7.27
C GLU A 57 -11.95 4.36 -8.63
N ARG A 58 -11.50 5.62 -8.68
CA ARG A 58 -11.30 6.35 -9.94
C ARG A 58 -10.28 5.66 -10.85
N LEU A 59 -9.15 5.21 -10.31
CA LEU A 59 -8.07 4.60 -11.10
C LEU A 59 -8.41 3.17 -11.56
N THR A 60 -9.16 2.41 -10.77
CA THR A 60 -9.37 0.98 -10.99
C THR A 60 -10.77 0.60 -11.40
N GLY A 61 -11.76 1.46 -11.16
CA GLY A 61 -13.19 1.14 -11.29
C GLY A 61 -13.71 0.22 -10.18
N ILE A 62 -12.93 -0.05 -9.14
CA ILE A 62 -13.29 -0.99 -8.07
C ILE A 62 -13.69 -0.21 -6.83
N ARG A 63 -14.94 -0.40 -6.40
CA ARG A 63 -15.46 0.21 -5.17
C ARG A 63 -14.73 -0.28 -3.95
N GLY A 64 -14.41 0.65 -3.05
CA GLY A 64 -13.79 0.36 -1.77
C GLY A 64 -14.66 0.78 -0.59
N LEU A 65 -14.15 0.50 0.60
CA LEU A 65 -14.80 0.83 1.86
C LEU A 65 -13.90 1.71 2.72
N ASP A 66 -14.43 2.81 3.21
CA ASP A 66 -13.80 3.59 4.25
C ASP A 66 -14.39 3.21 5.60
N LEU A 67 -13.66 2.45 6.36
CA LEU A 67 -14.01 1.95 7.69
C LEU A 67 -13.42 2.80 8.83
N SER A 68 -12.91 4.00 8.54
CA SER A 68 -12.24 4.83 9.56
C SER A 68 -13.16 5.29 10.69
N ASP A 69 -14.47 5.25 10.49
CA ASP A 69 -15.50 5.55 11.50
C ASP A 69 -16.20 4.29 12.01
N ASP A 70 -15.83 3.11 11.52
CA ASP A 70 -16.37 1.85 12.01
C ASP A 70 -15.80 1.56 13.41
N PRO A 71 -16.62 1.19 14.39
CA PRO A 71 -16.12 0.85 15.73
C PRO A 71 -15.23 -0.39 15.75
N ASN A 72 -15.37 -1.29 14.76
CA ASN A 72 -14.65 -2.55 14.67
C ASN A 72 -14.11 -2.81 13.25
N PRO A 73 -13.26 -1.93 12.69
CA PRO A 73 -12.87 -2.01 11.28
C PRO A 73 -12.12 -3.32 10.94
N LEU A 74 -11.34 -3.87 11.87
CA LEU A 74 -10.61 -5.12 11.63
C LEU A 74 -11.54 -6.34 11.62
N GLN A 75 -12.61 -6.32 12.40
CA GLN A 75 -13.64 -7.36 12.34
C GLN A 75 -14.33 -7.32 10.96
N ARG A 76 -14.66 -6.13 10.46
CA ARG A 76 -15.25 -5.99 9.12
C ARG A 76 -14.31 -6.50 8.00
N VAL A 77 -13.00 -6.29 8.13
CA VAL A 77 -12.00 -6.87 7.22
C VAL A 77 -12.07 -8.41 7.24
N ARG A 78 -12.14 -9.03 8.44
CA ARG A 78 -12.24 -10.50 8.57
C ARG A 78 -13.54 -11.05 7.95
N GLU A 79 -14.65 -10.34 8.09
CA GLU A 79 -15.93 -10.71 7.48
C GLU A 79 -15.85 -10.70 5.95
N LEU A 80 -15.27 -9.66 5.35
CA LEU A 80 -15.05 -9.60 3.90
C LEU A 80 -14.21 -10.77 3.39
N VAL A 81 -13.18 -11.17 4.14
CA VAL A 81 -12.37 -12.36 3.81
C VAL A 81 -13.21 -13.63 3.91
N ALA A 82 -14.04 -13.76 4.94
CA ALA A 82 -14.95 -14.90 5.09
C ALA A 82 -15.99 -14.97 3.97
N GLU A 83 -16.37 -13.83 3.38
CA GLU A 83 -17.21 -13.74 2.16
C GLU A 83 -16.45 -14.14 0.87
N GLY A 84 -15.16 -14.51 0.96
CA GLY A 84 -14.34 -14.89 -0.19
C GLY A 84 -13.65 -13.72 -0.90
N LYS A 85 -13.69 -12.51 -0.34
CA LYS A 85 -13.02 -11.35 -0.89
C LYS A 85 -11.51 -11.37 -0.63
N THR A 86 -10.74 -10.74 -1.52
CA THR A 86 -9.35 -10.35 -1.26
C THR A 86 -9.35 -8.88 -0.84
N VAL A 87 -8.92 -8.59 0.39
CA VAL A 87 -8.98 -7.24 0.95
C VAL A 87 -7.60 -6.57 0.86
N VAL A 88 -7.54 -5.39 0.27
CA VAL A 88 -6.33 -4.55 0.25
C VAL A 88 -6.53 -3.41 1.24
N VAL A 89 -5.84 -3.49 2.37
CA VAL A 89 -5.95 -2.52 3.48
C VAL A 89 -4.92 -1.42 3.30
N GLU A 90 -5.36 -0.17 3.33
CA GLU A 90 -4.49 1.01 3.39
C GLU A 90 -4.65 1.74 4.73
N GLY A 91 -3.53 2.09 5.35
CA GLY A 91 -3.47 2.99 6.49
C GLY A 91 -3.08 4.42 6.09
N SER A 92 -3.30 5.38 6.99
CA SER A 92 -2.84 6.76 6.83
C SER A 92 -1.45 6.97 7.40
N GLY A 93 -0.73 7.98 6.90
CA GLY A 93 0.56 8.40 7.44
C GLY A 93 1.70 7.43 7.15
N ALA A 94 2.75 7.53 7.97
CA ALA A 94 3.88 6.61 7.91
C ALA A 94 3.60 5.33 8.71
N LEU A 95 4.36 4.30 8.41
CA LEU A 95 4.21 2.94 8.97
C LEU A 95 4.21 2.90 10.50
N SER A 96 4.96 3.79 11.15
CA SER A 96 5.11 3.85 12.62
C SER A 96 4.13 4.80 13.32
N ILE A 97 3.23 5.45 12.58
CA ILE A 97 2.27 6.38 13.18
C ILE A 97 1.09 5.60 13.80
N PRO A 98 0.74 5.85 15.06
CA PRO A 98 -0.45 5.27 15.68
C PRO A 98 -1.72 5.73 14.95
N LEU A 99 -2.60 4.80 14.64
CA LEU A 99 -3.83 5.03 13.88
C LEU A 99 -5.08 4.61 14.66
N LEU A 100 -5.18 3.36 15.03
CA LEU A 100 -6.37 2.75 15.60
C LEU A 100 -6.07 2.26 17.02
N ALA A 101 -6.66 2.86 18.03
CA ALA A 101 -6.46 2.48 19.45
C ALA A 101 -4.96 2.33 19.80
N ASN A 102 -4.14 3.29 19.38
CA ASN A 102 -2.68 3.30 19.51
C ASN A 102 -1.93 2.21 18.70
N LYS A 103 -2.60 1.44 17.87
CA LYS A 103 -1.96 0.50 16.94
C LYS A 103 -1.46 1.23 15.71
N THR A 104 -0.27 0.88 15.28
CA THR A 104 0.27 1.27 13.97
C THR A 104 -0.27 0.36 12.87
N ILE A 105 -0.06 0.73 11.61
CA ILE A 105 -0.43 -0.16 10.49
C ILE A 105 0.37 -1.47 10.51
N ALA A 106 1.58 -1.48 11.10
CA ALA A 106 2.36 -2.70 11.29
C ALA A 106 1.70 -3.64 12.31
N ASP A 107 1.20 -3.10 13.44
CA ASP A 107 0.44 -3.88 14.42
C ASP A 107 -0.85 -4.45 13.81
N ILE A 108 -1.51 -3.65 12.96
CA ILE A 108 -2.73 -4.09 12.24
C ILE A 108 -2.40 -5.24 11.28
N ALA A 109 -1.30 -5.15 10.52
CA ALA A 109 -0.87 -6.23 9.64
C ALA A 109 -0.57 -7.52 10.41
N ALA A 110 0.14 -7.42 11.54
CA ALA A 110 0.43 -8.55 12.42
C ALA A 110 -0.85 -9.18 12.98
N GLU A 111 -1.81 -8.37 13.48
CA GLU A 111 -3.08 -8.84 14.03
C GLU A 111 -3.97 -9.54 12.99
N LEU A 112 -3.91 -9.08 11.74
CA LEU A 112 -4.64 -9.70 10.63
C LEU A 112 -3.91 -10.92 10.06
N GLY A 113 -2.67 -11.20 10.48
CA GLY A 113 -1.83 -12.22 9.88
C GLY A 113 -1.59 -11.96 8.38
N ALA A 114 -1.53 -10.69 8.00
CA ALA A 114 -1.51 -10.25 6.62
C ALA A 114 -0.11 -9.85 6.17
N PRO A 115 0.31 -10.21 4.94
CA PRO A 115 1.53 -9.69 4.36
C PRO A 115 1.47 -8.15 4.24
N LEU A 116 2.58 -7.51 4.61
CA LEU A 116 2.74 -6.06 4.56
C LEU A 116 3.62 -5.67 3.36
N VAL A 117 3.09 -4.80 2.50
CA VAL A 117 3.83 -4.16 1.41
C VAL A 117 4.19 -2.74 1.83
N VAL A 118 5.46 -2.38 1.69
CA VAL A 118 5.97 -1.06 2.06
C VAL A 118 6.24 -0.23 0.80
N VAL A 119 5.71 1.00 0.78
CA VAL A 119 5.96 1.95 -0.32
C VAL A 119 7.13 2.86 0.06
N SER A 120 8.20 2.79 -0.72
CA SER A 120 9.41 3.60 -0.56
C SER A 120 9.44 4.76 -1.55
N GLY A 121 9.84 5.93 -1.07
CA GLY A 121 10.11 7.09 -1.94
C GLY A 121 11.49 7.01 -2.59
N MET A 122 11.81 8.06 -3.38
CA MET A 122 13.07 8.20 -4.12
C MET A 122 14.01 9.24 -3.50
N ALA A 123 13.61 9.87 -2.38
CA ALA A 123 14.41 10.89 -1.71
C ALA A 123 15.75 10.34 -1.21
N GLU A 124 16.68 11.25 -0.98
CA GLU A 124 17.92 10.93 -0.28
C GLU A 124 17.59 10.34 1.10
N GLY A 125 18.30 9.29 1.51
CA GLY A 125 18.01 8.56 2.76
C GLY A 125 16.87 7.52 2.67
N ALA A 126 16.21 7.35 1.52
CA ALA A 126 15.11 6.39 1.37
C ALA A 126 15.51 4.95 1.77
N VAL A 127 16.74 4.53 1.45
CA VAL A 127 17.26 3.19 1.84
C VAL A 127 17.31 3.06 3.36
N SER A 128 17.89 4.06 4.05
CA SER A 128 17.97 4.06 5.52
C SER A 128 16.59 4.04 6.17
N LEU A 129 15.66 4.86 5.66
CA LEU A 129 14.28 4.89 6.14
C LEU A 129 13.57 3.54 5.91
N ALA A 130 13.81 2.91 4.75
CA ALA A 130 13.22 1.59 4.45
C ALA A 130 13.74 0.52 5.42
N VAL A 131 15.05 0.49 5.69
CA VAL A 131 15.64 -0.45 6.66
C VAL A 131 15.03 -0.25 8.05
N GLN A 132 14.90 1.00 8.52
CA GLN A 132 14.30 1.31 9.81
C GLN A 132 12.82 0.88 9.86
N ALA A 133 12.05 1.19 8.82
CA ALA A 133 10.63 0.85 8.74
C ALA A 133 10.40 -0.66 8.72
N VAL A 134 11.18 -1.41 7.92
CA VAL A 134 11.07 -2.88 7.87
C VAL A 134 11.44 -3.50 9.21
N ARG A 135 12.50 -3.00 9.86
CA ARG A 135 12.88 -3.48 11.21
C ARG A 135 11.77 -3.19 12.22
N PHE A 136 11.24 -1.99 12.22
CA PHE A 136 10.11 -1.62 13.09
C PHE A 136 8.90 -2.54 12.86
N ALA A 137 8.49 -2.73 11.60
CA ALA A 137 7.36 -3.60 11.28
C ALA A 137 7.56 -5.04 11.77
N ARG A 138 8.76 -5.58 11.59
CA ARG A 138 9.12 -6.92 12.10
C ARG A 138 9.10 -6.99 13.63
N MET A 139 9.51 -5.94 14.33
CA MET A 139 9.38 -5.85 15.79
C MET A 139 7.92 -5.84 16.25
N CYS A 140 7.01 -5.29 15.47
CA CYS A 140 5.55 -5.37 15.69
C CYS A 140 4.97 -6.75 15.33
N GLY A 141 5.78 -7.68 14.80
CA GLY A 141 5.32 -9.01 14.35
C GLY A 141 4.74 -9.04 12.94
N ALA A 142 4.84 -7.95 12.16
CA ALA A 142 4.36 -7.92 10.79
C ALA A 142 5.31 -8.65 9.83
N ASP A 143 4.74 -9.39 8.88
CA ASP A 143 5.45 -10.04 7.79
C ASP A 143 5.60 -9.06 6.60
N VAL A 144 6.75 -8.41 6.50
CA VAL A 144 7.06 -7.51 5.38
C VAL A 144 7.58 -8.32 4.21
N VAL A 145 6.76 -8.43 3.17
CA VAL A 145 7.00 -9.32 2.03
C VAL A 145 7.50 -8.61 0.78
N GLY A 146 7.31 -7.30 0.68
CA GLY A 146 7.72 -6.59 -0.54
C GLY A 146 7.79 -5.08 -0.38
N VAL A 147 8.53 -4.47 -1.32
CA VAL A 147 8.66 -3.02 -1.46
C VAL A 147 8.17 -2.59 -2.84
N VAL A 148 7.40 -1.52 -2.88
CA VAL A 148 7.03 -0.80 -4.11
C VAL A 148 7.68 0.57 -4.11
N GLY A 149 8.36 0.92 -5.19
CA GLY A 149 8.87 2.28 -5.41
C GLY A 149 7.72 3.22 -5.80
N GLY A 150 7.44 4.21 -4.96
CA GLY A 150 6.48 5.26 -5.27
C GLY A 150 7.16 6.48 -5.88
N LYS A 151 6.44 7.19 -6.75
CA LYS A 151 6.85 8.48 -7.32
C LYS A 151 8.21 8.46 -8.03
N LEU A 152 8.43 7.44 -8.87
CA LEU A 152 9.62 7.38 -9.72
C LEU A 152 9.59 8.56 -10.72
N PRO A 153 10.61 9.43 -10.74
CA PRO A 153 10.67 10.52 -11.72
C PRO A 153 10.62 10.00 -13.15
N SER A 154 9.95 10.71 -14.05
CA SER A 154 9.84 10.33 -15.47
C SER A 154 11.21 10.27 -16.17
N ASN A 155 12.16 11.09 -15.72
CA ASN A 155 13.54 11.16 -16.20
C ASN A 155 14.53 10.40 -15.29
N ALA A 156 14.04 9.41 -14.52
CA ALA A 156 14.89 8.64 -13.62
C ALA A 156 16.07 8.01 -14.37
N ASP A 157 17.27 8.41 -13.98
CA ASP A 157 18.53 7.83 -14.46
C ASP A 157 18.76 6.42 -13.87
N LEU A 158 19.80 5.77 -14.32
CA LEU A 158 20.16 4.44 -13.84
C LEU A 158 20.45 4.45 -12.32
N ARG A 159 21.08 5.49 -11.81
CA ARG A 159 21.39 5.62 -10.38
C ARG A 159 20.14 5.68 -9.52
N THR A 160 19.13 6.45 -9.96
CA THR A 160 17.83 6.53 -9.30
C THR A 160 17.11 5.18 -9.28
N ARG A 161 17.15 4.44 -10.40
CA ARG A 161 16.57 3.10 -10.49
C ARG A 161 17.29 2.07 -9.62
N LEU A 162 18.60 2.15 -9.54
CA LEU A 162 19.41 1.27 -8.69
C LEU A 162 19.16 1.48 -7.19
N LYS A 163 18.78 2.69 -6.77
CA LYS A 163 18.36 2.94 -5.36
C LYS A 163 17.19 2.07 -4.93
N LEU A 164 16.23 1.79 -5.82
CA LEU A 164 15.11 0.90 -5.50
C LEU A 164 15.57 -0.54 -5.26
N MET A 165 16.53 -1.02 -6.07
CA MET A 165 17.14 -2.33 -5.87
C MET A 165 17.95 -2.37 -4.57
N GLU A 166 18.61 -1.26 -4.22
CA GLU A 166 19.33 -1.13 -2.97
C GLU A 166 18.39 -1.20 -1.75
N VAL A 167 17.18 -0.62 -1.85
CA VAL A 167 16.15 -0.78 -0.80
C VAL A 167 15.81 -2.26 -0.59
N SER A 168 15.56 -3.01 -1.65
CA SER A 168 15.28 -4.44 -1.56
C SER A 168 16.46 -5.21 -0.95
N ASN A 169 17.67 -5.01 -1.47
CA ASN A 169 18.87 -5.68 -0.98
C ASN A 169 19.14 -5.38 0.51
N SER A 170 19.01 -4.11 0.92
CA SER A 170 19.29 -3.67 2.30
C SER A 170 18.22 -4.10 3.31
N THR A 171 16.99 -4.30 2.87
CA THR A 171 15.88 -4.74 3.72
C THR A 171 15.68 -6.25 3.74
N GLY A 172 16.18 -6.95 2.71
CA GLY A 172 15.96 -8.37 2.50
C GLY A 172 14.51 -8.72 2.16
N VAL A 173 13.77 -7.80 1.52
CA VAL A 173 12.41 -8.03 1.03
C VAL A 173 12.34 -7.86 -0.49
N ASP A 174 11.40 -8.54 -1.13
CA ASP A 174 11.25 -8.52 -2.58
C ASP A 174 10.89 -7.13 -3.12
N PHE A 175 11.41 -6.79 -4.29
CA PHE A 175 11.02 -5.59 -5.01
C PHE A 175 9.88 -5.90 -5.97
N PHE A 176 8.70 -5.32 -5.73
CA PHE A 176 7.49 -5.56 -6.51
C PHE A 176 7.32 -4.61 -7.71
N GLY A 177 8.24 -3.68 -7.89
CA GLY A 177 8.19 -2.72 -8.98
C GLY A 177 8.10 -1.27 -8.52
N SER A 178 7.92 -0.35 -9.47
CA SER A 178 7.82 1.08 -9.19
C SER A 178 6.73 1.75 -10.01
N LEU A 179 6.20 2.84 -9.48
CA LEU A 179 5.17 3.65 -10.12
C LEU A 179 5.69 5.06 -10.40
N PRO A 180 5.43 5.61 -11.60
CA PRO A 180 5.84 6.95 -11.97
C PRO A 180 5.21 8.00 -11.06
N ASP A 181 5.93 9.12 -10.85
CA ASP A 181 5.32 10.29 -10.22
C ASP A 181 4.18 10.83 -11.08
N GLY A 182 3.11 11.29 -10.42
CA GLY A 182 1.92 11.80 -11.08
C GLY A 182 0.93 10.74 -11.60
N ILE A 183 1.31 9.45 -11.66
CA ILE A 183 0.42 8.40 -12.19
C ILE A 183 -0.89 8.26 -11.39
N GLY A 184 -0.89 8.61 -10.11
CA GLY A 184 -2.08 8.62 -9.28
C GLY A 184 -3.12 9.68 -9.67
N ALA A 185 -2.73 10.70 -10.44
CA ALA A 185 -3.62 11.73 -10.99
C ALA A 185 -3.97 11.51 -12.47
N SER A 186 -3.47 10.43 -13.08
CA SER A 186 -3.73 10.13 -14.49
C SER A 186 -5.14 9.58 -14.73
N GLU A 187 -5.53 9.54 -16.01
CA GLU A 187 -6.71 8.82 -16.44
C GLU A 187 -6.56 7.31 -16.24
N PRO A 188 -7.66 6.57 -16.02
CA PRO A 188 -7.64 5.13 -15.76
C PRO A 188 -6.86 4.33 -16.82
N GLU A 189 -7.03 4.65 -18.10
CA GLU A 189 -6.36 3.93 -19.19
C GLU A 189 -4.84 4.06 -19.12
N ALA A 190 -4.33 5.23 -18.75
CA ALA A 190 -2.91 5.45 -18.55
C ALA A 190 -2.40 4.67 -17.34
N PHE A 191 -3.16 4.69 -16.24
CA PHE A 191 -2.84 3.92 -15.04
C PHE A 191 -2.74 2.41 -15.33
N TRP A 192 -3.71 1.83 -16.02
CA TRP A 192 -3.74 0.40 -16.38
C TRP A 192 -2.56 -0.04 -17.25
N ARG A 193 -1.94 0.86 -18.03
CA ARG A 193 -0.70 0.55 -18.77
C ARG A 193 0.48 0.36 -17.83
N TYR A 194 0.54 1.12 -16.74
CA TYR A 194 1.65 1.10 -15.80
C TYR A 194 1.57 0.01 -14.73
N ILE A 195 0.41 -0.57 -14.47
CA ILE A 195 0.31 -1.67 -13.48
C ILE A 195 1.17 -2.88 -13.84
N LYS A 196 1.52 -3.06 -15.11
CA LYS A 196 2.42 -4.11 -15.59
C LYS A 196 3.84 -4.01 -15.01
N THR A 197 4.20 -2.85 -14.43
CA THR A 197 5.49 -2.65 -13.76
C THR A 197 5.47 -3.14 -12.31
N VAL A 198 4.30 -3.53 -11.79
CA VAL A 198 4.15 -4.10 -10.45
C VAL A 198 3.92 -5.60 -10.58
N THR A 199 4.85 -6.37 -10.02
CA THR A 199 4.83 -7.83 -10.05
C THR A 199 4.59 -8.35 -8.63
N LEU A 200 3.41 -8.91 -8.40
CA LEU A 200 3.04 -9.52 -7.11
C LEU A 200 3.38 -11.03 -7.12
N PRO A 201 3.55 -11.66 -5.95
CA PRO A 201 3.73 -13.10 -5.84
C PRO A 201 2.66 -13.86 -6.63
N PRO A 202 3.01 -14.95 -7.34
CA PRO A 202 2.04 -15.73 -8.13
C PRO A 202 0.88 -16.31 -7.32
N SER A 203 1.12 -16.56 -6.03
CA SER A 203 0.11 -17.11 -5.11
C SER A 203 -0.97 -16.12 -4.67
N TRP A 204 -0.83 -14.85 -5.01
CA TRP A 204 -1.79 -13.79 -4.63
C TRP A 204 -2.94 -13.64 -5.61
#